data_95d362e94644e06e9727b31da80d06d4
#
_entry.id   95d362e94644e06e9727b31da80d06d4
#
_cell.length_a   1.000
_cell.length_b   1.000
_cell.length_c   1.000
_cell.angle_alpha   90.00
_cell.angle_beta   90.00
_cell.angle_gamma   90.00
#
_symmetry.space_group_name_H-M   'P 1'
#
loop_
_entity.id
_entity.type
_entity.pdbx_description
1 polymer ?
#
loop_
_entity_poly.entity_id
_entity_poly.type
_entity_poly.pdbx_seq_one_letter_code
_entity_poly.pdbx_strand_id
1 'polypeptide(L)'
;GVLPFVVELLRRGTEVVLVANALPALNDVTADELSSLLERAAETCGGILKSALYGDEGQGLKTPSLYVVSSGNGGPCIDLRRASRELIEASLNVDLVVLEGMGRAVHTNYNAEFVCDSLKLAMIKNARLAERLCQGEMFDCVVRFDAVSTRDDETLTSSAEKP
;
A
#
# COMPACT_ATOMS: atom_id res chain seq x y z
N GLY A 1 11.95 -4.57 -4.25
CA GLY A 1 12.09 -3.14 -4.22
C GLY A 1 11.50 -2.43 -3.02
N VAL A 2 10.34 -2.84 -2.45
CA VAL A 2 9.60 -2.04 -1.45
C VAL A 2 10.24 -2.01 -0.05
N LEU A 3 11.06 -3.00 0.33
CA LEU A 3 11.59 -3.11 1.69
C LEU A 3 12.37 -1.89 2.21
N PRO A 4 13.19 -1.19 1.44
CA PRO A 4 13.86 0.03 1.92
C PRO A 4 12.86 1.13 2.32
N PHE A 5 11.76 1.27 1.60
CA PHE A 5 10.67 2.19 1.94
C PHE A 5 9.96 1.76 3.24
N VAL A 6 9.65 0.47 3.39
CA VAL A 6 9.08 -0.09 4.61
C VAL A 6 9.98 0.18 5.82
N VAL A 7 11.27 -0.07 5.70
CA VAL A 7 12.25 0.19 6.77
C VAL A 7 12.26 1.66 7.17
N GLU A 8 12.16 2.58 6.23
CA GLU A 8 12.10 4.01 6.53
C GLU A 8 10.81 4.41 7.25
N LEU A 9 9.66 3.85 6.87
CA LEU A 9 8.40 4.06 7.57
C LEU A 9 8.46 3.53 9.01
N LEU A 10 8.99 2.32 9.21
CA LEU A 10 9.18 1.74 10.54
C LEU A 10 10.11 2.58 11.42
N ARG A 11 11.19 3.16 10.86
CA ARG A 11 12.08 4.07 11.57
C ARG A 11 11.38 5.34 12.06
N ARG A 12 10.36 5.76 11.34
CA ARG A 12 9.50 6.91 11.71
C ARG A 12 8.40 6.55 12.70
N GLY A 13 8.31 5.29 13.12
CA GLY A 13 7.31 4.81 14.07
C GLY A 13 5.97 4.48 13.43
N THR A 14 5.92 4.33 12.10
CA THR A 14 4.71 3.93 11.37
C THR A 14 4.50 2.42 11.52
N GLU A 15 3.27 2.02 11.79
CA GLU A 15 2.83 0.63 11.66
C GLU A 15 2.58 0.33 10.17
N VAL A 16 3.10 -0.80 9.69
CA VAL A 16 3.07 -1.15 8.26
C VAL A 16 2.39 -2.49 8.04
N VAL A 17 1.39 -2.50 7.17
CA VAL A 17 0.77 -3.72 6.67
C VAL A 17 1.20 -3.94 5.22
N LEU A 18 1.92 -5.02 4.97
CA LEU A 18 2.30 -5.46 3.63
C LEU A 18 1.24 -6.40 3.07
N VAL A 19 0.72 -6.03 1.91
CA VAL A 19 -0.33 -6.81 1.24
C VAL A 19 0.26 -7.48 0.01
N ALA A 20 0.17 -8.80 -0.06
CA ALA A 20 0.68 -9.58 -1.19
C ALA A 20 -0.40 -10.50 -1.79
N ASN A 21 -0.08 -11.15 -2.90
CA ASN A 21 -1.02 -12.04 -3.58
C ASN A 21 -1.41 -13.25 -2.72
N ALA A 22 -2.64 -13.71 -2.90
CA ALA A 22 -3.10 -14.98 -2.34
C ALA A 22 -2.54 -16.20 -3.08
N LEU A 23 -2.29 -16.06 -4.39
CA LEU A 23 -1.79 -17.12 -5.27
C LEU A 23 -0.65 -16.60 -6.13
N PRO A 24 0.24 -17.48 -6.62
CA PRO A 24 1.31 -17.09 -7.53
C PRO A 24 0.79 -16.43 -8.81
N ALA A 25 1.41 -15.32 -9.21
CA ALA A 25 1.08 -14.60 -10.43
C ALA A 25 2.36 -13.99 -11.04
N LEU A 26 2.80 -14.51 -12.16
CA LEU A 26 4.07 -14.11 -12.80
C LEU A 26 5.25 -14.23 -11.82
N ASN A 27 5.91 -13.11 -11.52
CA ASN A 27 7.00 -13.00 -10.55
C ASN A 27 6.59 -12.22 -9.29
N ASP A 28 5.30 -12.06 -9.07
CA ASP A 28 4.77 -11.39 -7.87
C ASP A 28 4.79 -12.34 -6.68
N VAL A 29 5.26 -11.86 -5.55
CA VAL A 29 5.33 -12.62 -4.31
C VAL A 29 3.94 -12.89 -3.72
N THR A 30 3.74 -14.08 -3.19
CA THR A 30 2.58 -14.41 -2.37
C THR A 30 2.76 -13.95 -0.91
N ALA A 31 1.67 -13.93 -0.14
CA ALA A 31 1.74 -13.55 1.28
C ALA A 31 2.64 -14.50 2.08
N ASP A 32 2.58 -15.81 1.82
CA ASP A 32 3.41 -16.82 2.49
C ASP A 32 4.88 -16.65 2.15
N GLU A 33 5.19 -16.43 0.87
CA GLU A 33 6.57 -16.19 0.42
C GLU A 33 7.13 -14.89 1.00
N LEU A 34 6.30 -13.82 1.06
CA LEU A 34 6.69 -12.54 1.65
C LEU A 34 6.97 -12.67 3.14
N SER A 35 6.12 -13.39 3.87
CA SER A 35 6.35 -13.68 5.31
C SER A 35 7.67 -14.39 5.53
N SER A 36 7.92 -15.47 4.78
CA SER A 36 9.19 -16.21 4.86
C SER A 36 10.41 -15.36 4.48
N LEU A 37 10.26 -14.46 3.50
CA LEU A 37 11.31 -13.52 3.12
C LEU A 37 11.63 -12.53 4.23
N LEU A 38 10.60 -11.99 4.90
CA LEU A 38 10.76 -11.03 5.99
C LEU A 38 11.41 -11.67 7.23
N GLU A 39 11.01 -12.90 7.58
CA GLU A 39 11.64 -13.67 8.66
C GLU A 39 13.15 -13.84 8.41
N ARG A 40 13.52 -14.28 7.22
CA ARG A 40 14.93 -14.44 6.83
C ARG A 40 15.68 -13.10 6.79
N ALA A 41 15.02 -12.03 6.32
CA ALA A 41 15.62 -10.71 6.34
C ALA A 41 15.84 -10.19 7.78
N ALA A 42 14.89 -10.44 8.68
CA ALA A 42 15.00 -10.10 10.09
C ALA A 42 16.13 -10.87 10.80
N GLU A 43 16.30 -12.14 10.49
CA GLU A 43 17.40 -12.96 11.01
C GLU A 43 18.77 -12.48 10.50
N THR A 44 18.85 -12.16 9.21
CA THR A 44 20.12 -11.81 8.54
C THR A 44 20.54 -10.36 8.82
N CYS A 45 19.59 -9.42 8.71
CA CYS A 45 19.84 -7.99 8.83
C CYS A 45 19.58 -7.48 10.25
N GLY A 46 18.77 -8.20 11.04
CA GLY A 46 18.42 -7.82 12.41
C GLY A 46 17.73 -6.45 12.51
N GLY A 47 18.04 -5.74 13.58
CA GLY A 47 17.64 -4.35 13.76
C GLY A 47 16.15 -4.13 13.71
N ILE A 48 15.73 -3.09 12.99
CA ILE A 48 14.35 -2.62 12.98
C ILE A 48 13.35 -3.63 12.41
N LEU A 49 13.73 -4.44 11.42
CA LEU A 49 12.84 -5.47 10.85
C LEU A 49 12.52 -6.54 11.91
N LYS A 50 13.53 -6.96 12.68
CA LYS A 50 13.33 -7.96 13.73
C LYS A 50 12.41 -7.42 14.82
N SER A 51 12.68 -6.22 15.32
CA SER A 51 11.83 -5.58 16.34
C SER A 51 10.41 -5.32 15.83
N ALA A 52 10.25 -4.96 14.55
CA ALA A 52 8.94 -4.70 13.97
C ALA A 52 8.09 -5.96 13.79
N LEU A 53 8.71 -7.11 13.45
CA LEU A 53 8.01 -8.38 13.27
C LEU A 53 7.65 -9.06 14.59
N TYR A 54 8.53 -9.03 15.56
CA TYR A 54 8.41 -9.84 16.78
C TYR A 54 8.15 -9.00 18.06
N GLY A 55 8.19 -7.68 17.95
CA GLY A 55 8.19 -6.80 19.11
C GLY A 55 9.56 -6.73 19.79
N ASP A 56 9.68 -5.91 20.81
CA ASP A 56 10.91 -5.71 21.57
C ASP A 56 10.79 -6.43 22.90
N GLU A 57 11.46 -7.55 23.07
CA GLU A 57 11.44 -8.36 24.30
C GLU A 57 12.01 -7.62 25.53
N GLY A 58 12.68 -6.48 25.33
CA GLY A 58 13.41 -5.76 26.39
C GLY A 58 12.67 -4.58 27.04
N GLN A 59 11.55 -4.12 26.51
CA GLN A 59 10.83 -2.93 27.00
C GLN A 59 9.32 -3.11 27.20
N GLY A 60 8.87 -4.26 27.63
CA GLY A 60 7.46 -4.52 27.97
C GLY A 60 6.53 -4.38 26.77
N LEU A 61 5.88 -5.47 26.39
CA LEU A 61 4.85 -5.65 25.34
C LEU A 61 4.73 -4.51 24.32
N LYS A 62 5.72 -4.36 23.44
CA LYS A 62 5.54 -3.60 22.22
C LYS A 62 4.92 -4.57 21.20
N THR A 63 3.69 -4.32 20.81
CA THR A 63 3.03 -5.07 19.74
C THR A 63 3.86 -4.99 18.45
N PRO A 64 3.91 -6.03 17.64
CA PRO A 64 4.49 -5.95 16.29
C PRO A 64 3.96 -4.73 15.55
N SER A 65 4.78 -4.15 14.69
CA SER A 65 4.44 -2.98 13.85
C SER A 65 4.61 -3.25 12.36
N LEU A 66 4.90 -4.50 11.99
CA LEU A 66 5.00 -4.97 10.62
C LEU A 66 4.22 -6.27 10.47
N TYR A 67 3.24 -6.27 9.57
CA TYR A 67 2.36 -7.40 9.32
C TYR A 67 2.33 -7.74 7.84
N VAL A 68 2.04 -8.99 7.51
CA VAL A 68 1.76 -9.43 6.14
C VAL A 68 0.34 -9.97 6.09
N VAL A 69 -0.43 -9.52 5.11
CA VAL A 69 -1.80 -10.02 4.86
C VAL A 69 -1.97 -10.43 3.41
N SER A 70 -2.84 -11.39 3.18
CA SER A 70 -3.21 -11.80 1.83
C SER A 70 -4.22 -10.84 1.21
N SER A 71 -4.00 -10.44 -0.04
CA SER A 71 -4.95 -9.59 -0.78
C SER A 71 -6.27 -10.29 -1.13
N GLY A 72 -6.28 -11.63 -1.13
CA GLY A 72 -7.38 -12.43 -1.70
C GLY A 72 -7.36 -12.52 -3.22
N ASN A 73 -6.44 -11.83 -3.88
CA ASN A 73 -6.30 -11.81 -5.34
C ASN A 73 -5.11 -12.69 -5.76
N GLY A 74 -5.25 -13.37 -6.90
CA GLY A 74 -4.21 -14.26 -7.46
C GLY A 74 -3.73 -13.81 -8.84
N GLY A 75 -3.66 -12.51 -9.09
CA GLY A 75 -3.25 -11.94 -10.37
C GLY A 75 -2.27 -10.78 -10.25
N PRO A 76 -1.68 -10.32 -11.37
CA PRO A 76 -0.74 -9.20 -11.38
C PRO A 76 -1.40 -7.84 -11.11
N CYS A 77 -2.72 -7.81 -11.08
CA CYS A 77 -3.56 -6.66 -10.75
C CYS A 77 -4.32 -6.94 -9.46
N ILE A 78 -4.82 -5.90 -8.80
CA ILE A 78 -5.68 -6.05 -7.63
C ILE A 78 -7.08 -5.52 -7.93
N ASP A 79 -8.10 -6.35 -7.72
CA ASP A 79 -9.50 -5.95 -7.71
C ASP A 79 -9.93 -5.71 -6.26
N LEU A 80 -10.01 -4.45 -5.85
CA LEU A 80 -10.35 -4.06 -4.49
C LEU A 80 -11.76 -4.50 -4.05
N ARG A 81 -12.67 -4.81 -5.01
CA ARG A 81 -14.00 -5.36 -4.72
C ARG A 81 -13.95 -6.82 -4.25
N ARG A 82 -12.82 -7.48 -4.45
CA ARG A 82 -12.56 -8.88 -4.12
C ARG A 82 -11.47 -9.03 -3.07
N ALA A 83 -11.32 -8.02 -2.23
CA ALA A 83 -10.37 -8.05 -1.11
C ALA A 83 -10.71 -9.21 -0.16
N SER A 84 -9.68 -9.83 0.41
CA SER A 84 -9.86 -10.81 1.48
C SER A 84 -10.46 -10.15 2.72
N ARG A 85 -11.08 -10.95 3.58
CA ARG A 85 -11.56 -10.47 4.90
C ARG A 85 -10.41 -9.90 5.72
N GLU A 86 -9.26 -10.56 5.68
CA GLU A 86 -8.05 -10.14 6.37
C GLU A 86 -7.58 -8.75 5.90
N LEU A 87 -7.56 -8.50 4.58
CA LEU A 87 -7.22 -7.19 4.03
C LEU A 87 -8.24 -6.12 4.45
N ILE A 88 -9.54 -6.45 4.43
CA ILE A 88 -10.59 -5.51 4.85
C ILE A 88 -10.40 -5.12 6.32
N GLU A 89 -10.20 -6.11 7.21
CA GLU A 89 -9.98 -5.86 8.63
C GLU A 89 -8.70 -5.03 8.88
N ALA A 90 -7.61 -5.32 8.18
CA ALA A 90 -6.37 -4.57 8.28
C ALA A 90 -6.48 -3.13 7.73
N SER A 91 -7.47 -2.85 6.88
CA SER A 91 -7.67 -1.54 6.26
C SER A 91 -8.58 -0.58 7.04
N LEU A 92 -9.18 -1.01 8.15
CA LEU A 92 -10.20 -0.22 8.85
C LEU A 92 -9.70 1.10 9.44
N ASN A 93 -8.41 1.19 9.81
CA ASN A 93 -7.84 2.34 10.50
C ASN A 93 -6.51 2.78 9.88
N VAL A 94 -6.38 2.68 8.56
CA VAL A 94 -5.16 3.12 7.88
C VAL A 94 -5.24 4.60 7.53
N ASP A 95 -4.13 5.32 7.72
CA ASP A 95 -4.00 6.73 7.36
C ASP A 95 -3.51 6.90 5.91
N LEU A 96 -2.81 5.90 5.38
CA LEU A 96 -2.24 5.92 4.04
C LEU A 96 -2.34 4.55 3.37
N VAL A 97 -2.90 4.52 2.17
CA VAL A 97 -2.84 3.36 1.25
C VAL A 97 -1.75 3.58 0.22
N VAL A 98 -0.81 2.65 0.13
CA VAL A 98 0.23 2.66 -0.93
C VAL A 98 -0.06 1.54 -1.92
N LEU A 99 -0.29 1.90 -3.18
CA LEU A 99 -0.40 0.96 -4.29
C LEU A 99 0.90 0.98 -5.09
N GLU A 100 1.60 -0.14 -5.13
CA GLU A 100 2.88 -0.27 -5.83
C GLU A 100 2.77 -1.25 -7.00
N GLY A 101 3.31 -0.83 -8.14
CA GLY A 101 3.41 -1.63 -9.35
C GLY A 101 2.45 -1.21 -10.46
N MET A 102 2.89 -1.44 -11.71
CA MET A 102 2.15 -1.04 -12.91
C MET A 102 0.76 -1.70 -12.98
N GLY A 103 0.65 -2.96 -12.62
CA GLY A 103 -0.64 -3.67 -12.60
C GLY A 103 -1.58 -3.15 -11.52
N ARG A 104 -1.11 -3.07 -10.28
CA ARG A 104 -1.93 -2.71 -9.11
C ARG A 104 -2.24 -1.23 -9.04
N ALA A 105 -1.25 -0.36 -9.25
CA ALA A 105 -1.44 1.08 -9.15
C ALA A 105 -1.99 1.68 -10.44
N VAL A 106 -1.40 1.36 -11.60
CA VAL A 106 -1.67 2.09 -12.83
C VAL A 106 -2.78 1.47 -13.66
N HIS A 107 -2.72 0.17 -13.93
CA HIS A 107 -3.70 -0.46 -14.81
C HIS A 107 -5.11 -0.58 -14.20
N THR A 108 -5.19 -0.81 -12.89
CA THR A 108 -6.48 -1.11 -12.25
C THR A 108 -6.99 -0.05 -11.29
N ASN A 109 -6.10 0.70 -10.63
CA ASN A 109 -6.51 1.57 -9.53
C ASN A 109 -5.97 3.00 -9.64
N TYR A 110 -5.57 3.45 -10.83
CA TYR A 110 -5.00 4.79 -10.98
C TYR A 110 -5.94 5.90 -10.54
N ASN A 111 -7.23 5.74 -10.82
CA ASN A 111 -8.28 6.69 -10.43
C ASN A 111 -9.15 6.17 -9.26
N ALA A 112 -8.67 5.15 -8.53
CA ALA A 112 -9.37 4.71 -7.34
C ALA A 112 -9.24 5.78 -6.24
N GLU A 113 -10.37 6.08 -5.60
CA GLU A 113 -10.46 6.99 -4.46
C GLU A 113 -10.56 6.18 -3.17
N PHE A 114 -9.92 6.67 -2.12
CA PHE A 114 -9.88 6.05 -0.80
C PHE A 114 -10.43 7.02 0.24
N VAL A 115 -10.86 6.48 1.36
CA VAL A 115 -11.31 7.26 2.53
C VAL A 115 -10.16 7.77 3.40
N CYS A 116 -8.94 7.51 2.99
CA CYS A 116 -7.69 7.99 3.56
C CYS A 116 -6.76 8.45 2.45
N ASP A 117 -5.62 9.02 2.78
CA ASP A 117 -4.61 9.39 1.81
C ASP A 117 -4.16 8.19 0.98
N SER A 118 -3.80 8.42 -0.27
CA SER A 118 -3.28 7.35 -1.12
C SER A 118 -2.06 7.76 -1.93
N LEU A 119 -1.14 6.82 -2.08
CA LEU A 119 0.09 6.97 -2.85
C LEU A 119 0.17 5.85 -3.89
N LYS A 120 0.25 6.22 -5.16
CA LYS A 120 0.35 5.31 -6.29
C LYS A 120 1.74 5.41 -6.90
N LEU A 121 2.46 4.29 -6.86
CA LEU A 121 3.87 4.20 -7.27
C LEU A 121 4.01 3.17 -8.38
N ALA A 122 4.67 3.51 -9.47
CA ALA A 122 4.98 2.54 -10.51
C ALA A 122 6.14 2.98 -11.38
N MET A 123 6.95 2.03 -11.84
CA MET A 123 7.78 2.19 -13.01
C MET A 123 6.99 1.77 -14.24
N ILE A 124 6.93 2.61 -15.27
CA ILE A 124 6.15 2.36 -16.47
C ILE A 124 6.98 1.55 -17.47
N LYS A 125 6.55 0.31 -17.73
CA LYS A 125 7.22 -0.63 -18.64
C LYS A 125 6.53 -0.71 -20.01
N ASN A 126 5.81 0.34 -20.41
CA ASN A 126 5.09 0.43 -21.69
C ASN A 126 5.17 1.88 -22.22
N ALA A 127 5.80 2.07 -23.37
CA ALA A 127 6.03 3.40 -23.94
C ALA A 127 4.74 4.19 -24.21
N ARG A 128 3.69 3.54 -24.75
CA ARG A 128 2.39 4.22 -25.00
C ARG A 128 1.73 4.66 -23.73
N LEU A 129 1.88 3.87 -22.66
CA LEU A 129 1.30 4.21 -21.37
C LEU A 129 2.07 5.37 -20.72
N ALA A 130 3.41 5.37 -20.82
CA ALA A 130 4.25 6.46 -20.33
C ALA A 130 3.88 7.80 -21.01
N GLU A 131 3.79 7.80 -22.33
CA GLU A 131 3.38 8.99 -23.09
C GLU A 131 1.98 9.49 -22.69
N ARG A 132 1.00 8.60 -22.60
CA ARG A 132 -0.41 8.97 -22.28
C ARG A 132 -0.62 9.43 -20.86
N LEU A 133 0.09 8.85 -19.89
CA LEU A 133 -0.15 9.05 -18.47
C LEU A 133 0.64 10.21 -17.89
N CYS A 134 1.89 10.35 -18.30
CA CYS A 134 2.81 11.32 -17.73
C CYS A 134 3.63 12.10 -18.77
N GLN A 135 3.31 11.99 -20.06
CA GLN A 135 4.08 12.59 -21.16
C GLN A 135 5.57 12.22 -21.09
N GLY A 136 5.86 11.03 -20.60
CA GLY A 136 7.17 10.51 -20.31
C GLY A 136 7.58 9.36 -21.23
N GLU A 137 8.69 8.73 -20.85
CA GLU A 137 9.31 7.63 -21.60
C GLU A 137 9.17 6.29 -20.85
N MET A 138 9.49 5.20 -21.54
CA MET A 138 9.54 3.88 -20.94
C MET A 138 10.61 3.86 -19.82
N PHE A 139 10.26 3.29 -18.67
CA PHE A 139 11.00 3.26 -17.41
C PHE A 139 10.94 4.53 -16.56
N ASP A 140 10.21 5.54 -16.97
CA ASP A 140 9.88 6.62 -16.07
C ASP A 140 9.04 6.12 -14.89
N CYS A 141 9.14 6.83 -13.77
CA CYS A 141 8.42 6.52 -12.55
C CYS A 141 7.22 7.44 -12.36
N VAL A 142 6.10 6.85 -12.03
CA VAL A 142 4.92 7.58 -11.55
C VAL A 142 4.93 7.58 -10.03
N VAL A 143 4.80 8.78 -9.47
CA VAL A 143 4.53 9.01 -8.05
C VAL A 143 3.32 9.93 -7.98
N ARG A 144 2.16 9.40 -7.62
CA ARG A 144 0.91 10.15 -7.49
C ARG A 144 0.40 10.05 -6.06
N PHE A 145 0.29 11.19 -5.41
CA PHE A 145 -0.33 11.33 -4.10
C PHE A 145 -1.71 11.95 -4.26
N ASP A 146 -2.71 11.32 -3.69
CA ASP A 146 -4.07 11.83 -3.61
C ASP A 146 -4.42 11.95 -2.11
N ALA A 147 -4.55 13.18 -1.63
CA ALA A 147 -5.04 13.43 -0.28
C ALA A 147 -6.52 13.03 -0.17
N VAL A 148 -6.92 12.55 0.99
CA VAL A 148 -8.33 12.33 1.28
C VAL A 148 -9.09 13.64 1.10
N SER A 149 -10.12 13.65 0.25
CA SER A 149 -11.00 14.80 0.18
C SER A 149 -11.84 14.83 1.44
N THR A 150 -11.57 15.79 2.34
CA THR A 150 -12.55 16.19 3.34
C THR A 150 -13.78 16.63 2.56
N ARG A 151 -14.84 15.87 2.63
CA ARG A 151 -16.16 16.32 2.13
C ARG A 151 -16.60 17.43 3.08
N ASP A 152 -16.10 18.64 2.81
CA ASP A 152 -16.49 19.83 3.53
C ASP A 152 -17.97 20.10 3.27
N ASP A 153 -18.67 20.36 4.35
CA ASP A 153 -19.95 21.00 4.60
C ASP A 153 -20.39 22.13 3.62
N GLU A 154 -20.41 21.93 2.34
CA GLU A 154 -20.94 22.91 1.38
C GLU A 154 -22.46 22.79 1.13
N THR A 155 -23.24 22.14 1.99
CA THR A 155 -24.69 22.02 1.78
C THR A 155 -25.57 22.68 2.85
N LEU A 156 -25.05 23.58 3.69
CA LEU A 156 -25.85 24.25 4.73
C LEU A 156 -26.02 25.77 4.60
N THR A 157 -25.59 26.42 3.53
CA THR A 157 -25.72 27.90 3.41
C THR A 157 -26.54 28.40 2.21
N SER A 158 -27.39 27.60 1.59
CA SER A 158 -28.18 28.05 0.43
C SER A 158 -29.71 27.98 0.60
N SER A 159 -30.21 28.08 1.81
CA SER A 159 -31.70 28.15 2.00
C SER A 159 -32.19 29.25 2.95
N ALA A 160 -31.49 30.36 3.01
CA ALA A 160 -31.99 31.54 3.73
C ALA A 160 -31.64 32.81 2.98
N GLU A 161 -32.39 33.09 1.89
CA GLU A 161 -32.67 34.44 1.41
C GLU A 161 -33.52 34.36 0.13
N LYS A 162 -34.84 34.48 0.31
CA LYS A 162 -35.72 35.17 -0.63
C LYS A 162 -36.88 35.84 0.16
N PRO A 163 -37.09 37.11 -0.08
CA PRO A 163 -38.14 37.90 0.54
C PRO A 163 -39.53 37.55 0.05
#